data_597055ce80cc52f2c59b08b0b7bf7a90
#
_entry.id   597055ce80cc52f2c59b08b0b7bf7a90
#
_cell.length_a   1.000
_cell.length_b   1.000
_cell.length_c   1.000
_cell.angle_alpha   90.00
_cell.angle_beta   90.00
_cell.angle_gamma   90.00
#
_symmetry.space_group_name_H-M   'P 1'
#
loop_
_entity.id
_entity.type
_entity.pdbx_description
1 polymer ?
#
loop_
_entity_poly.entity_id
_entity_poly.type
_entity_poly.pdbx_seq_one_letter_code
_entity_poly.pdbx_strand_id
1 'polypeptide(L)'
;MPYEQRSLRLDGQRRCLRLEPEFWSMLERIARQEQQALPWLIDRIDRHRQTGQGTGSALCCFVIRYVDPNGNLRDYGKRVLSA
;
A
#
# COMPACT_ATOMS: atom_id res chain seq x y z
N MET A 1 -20.38 4.21 0.29
CA MET A 1 -19.73 3.06 -0.36
C MET A 1 -19.27 2.08 0.68
N PRO A 2 -19.57 0.80 0.49
CA PRO A 2 -19.05 -0.19 1.42
C PRO A 2 -17.54 -0.34 1.25
N TYR A 3 -16.90 -0.59 2.37
CA TYR A 3 -15.48 -0.93 2.36
C TYR A 3 -15.33 -2.42 2.05
N GLU A 4 -14.22 -2.78 1.47
CA GLU A 4 -13.86 -4.17 1.27
C GLU A 4 -12.82 -4.54 2.33
N GLN A 5 -13.10 -5.59 3.09
CA GLN A 5 -12.21 -6.04 4.15
C GLN A 5 -11.40 -7.24 3.66
N ARG A 6 -10.11 -7.19 3.88
CA ARG A 6 -9.23 -8.31 3.55
C ARG A 6 -8.32 -8.61 4.73
N SER A 7 -8.06 -9.91 4.94
CA SER A 7 -7.12 -10.38 5.95
C SER A 7 -5.76 -10.56 5.30
N LEU A 8 -4.74 -10.02 5.94
CA LEU A 8 -3.37 -10.09 5.44
C LEU A 8 -2.44 -10.40 6.59
N ARG A 9 -1.28 -10.94 6.26
CA ARG A 9 -0.24 -11.18 7.26
C ARG A 9 0.81 -10.09 7.11
N LEU A 10 0.91 -9.24 8.14
CA LEU A 10 1.85 -8.12 8.15
C LEU A 10 2.79 -8.31 9.33
N ASP A 11 4.08 -8.34 9.06
CA ASP A 11 5.11 -8.50 10.09
C ASP A 11 4.82 -9.74 10.95
N GLY A 12 4.41 -10.83 10.30
CA GLY A 12 4.13 -12.08 10.97
C GLY A 12 2.80 -12.15 11.70
N GLN A 13 2.03 -11.07 11.71
CA GLN A 13 0.74 -11.02 12.41
C GLN A 13 -0.40 -10.89 11.42
N ARG A 14 -1.50 -11.57 11.73
CA ARG A 14 -2.69 -11.47 10.90
C ARG A 14 -3.40 -10.16 11.20
N ARG A 15 -3.67 -9.40 10.15
CA ARG A 15 -4.33 -8.12 10.25
C ARG A 15 -5.48 -8.03 9.28
N CYS A 16 -6.56 -7.40 9.69
CA CYS A 16 -7.69 -7.13 8.81
C CYS A 16 -7.67 -5.66 8.44
N LEU A 17 -7.72 -5.40 7.13
CA LEU A 17 -7.72 -4.03 6.62
C LEU A 17 -8.99 -3.77 5.85
N ARG A 18 -9.56 -2.59 6.03
CA ARG A 18 -10.78 -2.17 5.36
C ARG A 18 -10.46 -0.94 4.53
N LEU A 19 -10.57 -1.09 3.23
CA LEU A 19 -10.33 -0.01 2.29
C LEU A 19 -11.44 0.00 1.26
N GLU A 20 -11.63 1.15 0.63
CA GLU A 20 -12.54 1.22 -0.49
C GLU A 20 -12.03 0.32 -1.62
N PRO A 21 -12.95 -0.32 -2.37
CA PRO A 21 -12.51 -1.25 -3.44
C PRO A 21 -11.54 -0.61 -4.43
N GLU A 22 -11.70 0.70 -4.69
CA GLU A 22 -10.80 1.40 -5.59
C GLU A 22 -9.36 1.39 -5.11
N PHE A 23 -9.16 1.52 -3.79
CA PHE A 23 -7.80 1.47 -3.25
C PHE A 23 -7.21 0.06 -3.34
N TRP A 24 -8.03 -0.97 -3.11
CA TRP A 24 -7.55 -2.34 -3.30
C TRP A 24 -7.12 -2.57 -4.75
N SER A 25 -7.92 -2.10 -5.70
CA SER A 25 -7.59 -2.23 -7.12
C SER A 25 -6.29 -1.52 -7.46
N MET A 26 -6.09 -0.32 -6.92
CA MET A 26 -4.86 0.42 -7.18
C MET A 26 -3.65 -0.28 -6.59
N LEU A 27 -3.78 -0.79 -5.37
CA LEU A 27 -2.68 -1.51 -4.75
C LEU A 27 -2.32 -2.77 -5.52
N GLU A 28 -3.32 -3.48 -6.04
CA GLU A 28 -3.08 -4.66 -6.86
C GLU A 28 -2.34 -4.30 -8.14
N ARG A 29 -2.72 -3.20 -8.77
CA ARG A 29 -2.04 -2.73 -9.99
C ARG A 29 -0.59 -2.36 -9.71
N ILE A 30 -0.35 -1.66 -8.59
CA ILE A 30 1.01 -1.30 -8.21
C ILE A 30 1.84 -2.55 -7.94
N ALA A 31 1.27 -3.53 -7.23
CA ALA A 31 1.97 -4.77 -6.94
C ALA A 31 2.36 -5.49 -8.24
N ARG A 32 1.44 -5.56 -9.19
CA ARG A 32 1.74 -6.19 -10.49
C ARG A 32 2.84 -5.44 -11.23
N GLN A 33 2.77 -4.11 -11.21
CA GLN A 33 3.78 -3.30 -11.89
C GLN A 33 5.15 -3.50 -11.27
N GLU A 34 5.21 -3.69 -9.96
CA GLU A 34 6.47 -3.92 -9.26
C GLU A 34 6.85 -5.39 -9.22
N GLN A 35 6.02 -6.26 -9.81
CA GLN A 35 6.26 -7.71 -9.85
C GLN A 35 6.39 -8.31 -8.46
N GLN A 36 5.53 -7.85 -7.55
CA GLN A 36 5.52 -8.32 -6.16
C GLN A 36 4.12 -8.75 -5.78
N ALA A 37 4.03 -9.62 -4.76
CA ALA A 37 2.74 -10.00 -4.21
C ALA A 37 2.14 -8.83 -3.43
N LEU A 38 0.81 -8.74 -3.44
CA LEU A 38 0.13 -7.67 -2.73
C LEU A 38 0.49 -7.62 -1.23
N PRO A 39 0.54 -8.77 -0.52
CA PRO A 39 0.94 -8.71 0.90
C PRO A 39 2.34 -8.14 1.11
N TRP A 40 3.26 -8.44 0.20
CA TRP A 40 4.60 -7.86 0.27
C TRP A 40 4.55 -6.33 0.18
N LEU A 41 3.77 -5.83 -0.78
CA LEU A 41 3.66 -4.38 -0.97
C LEU A 41 3.08 -3.71 0.26
N ILE A 42 2.00 -4.28 0.79
CA ILE A 42 1.34 -3.70 1.95
C ILE A 42 2.25 -3.73 3.17
N ASP A 43 2.99 -4.81 3.36
CA ASP A 43 3.92 -4.92 4.46
C ASP A 43 5.01 -3.85 4.38
N ARG A 44 5.54 -3.61 3.18
CA ARG A 44 6.55 -2.57 2.99
C ARG A 44 6.01 -1.20 3.34
N ILE A 45 4.82 -0.88 2.87
CA ILE A 45 4.21 0.41 3.16
C ILE A 45 3.97 0.56 4.65
N ASP A 46 3.48 -0.49 5.29
CA ASP A 46 3.20 -0.47 6.72
C ASP A 46 4.46 -0.20 7.54
N ARG A 47 5.58 -0.79 7.14
CA ARG A 47 6.85 -0.60 7.83
C ARG A 47 7.36 0.84 7.74
N HIS A 48 6.94 1.56 6.71
CA HIS A 48 7.38 2.94 6.50
C HIS A 48 6.36 3.96 6.98
N ARG A 49 5.29 3.52 7.63
CA ARG A 49 4.31 4.46 8.13
C ARG A 49 4.90 5.30 9.26
N GLN A 50 4.37 6.49 9.42
CA GLN A 50 4.83 7.37 10.48
C GLN A 50 4.26 6.93 11.82
N THR A 51 4.98 7.27 12.89
CA THR A 51 4.53 6.98 14.23
C THR A 51 3.16 7.60 14.46
N GLY A 52 2.22 6.79 14.94
CA GLY A 52 0.85 7.25 15.15
C GLY A 52 -0.04 7.18 13.94
N GLN A 53 0.51 6.88 12.78
CA GLN A 53 -0.28 6.76 11.56
C GLN A 53 -0.83 5.34 11.45
N GLY A 54 -2.11 5.21 11.13
CA GLY A 54 -2.71 3.90 10.90
C GLY A 54 -2.26 3.31 9.58
N THR A 55 -2.34 1.98 9.48
CA THR A 55 -1.95 1.27 8.26
C THR A 55 -2.79 1.70 7.07
N GLY A 56 -4.10 1.82 7.24
CA GLY A 56 -4.98 2.25 6.15
C GLY A 56 -4.62 3.63 5.62
N SER A 57 -4.32 4.55 6.53
CA SER A 57 -3.90 5.89 6.13
C SER A 57 -2.59 5.86 5.36
N ALA A 58 -1.65 5.03 5.81
CA ALA A 58 -0.36 4.91 5.13
C ALA A 58 -0.55 4.36 3.72
N LEU A 59 -1.43 3.39 3.55
CA LEU A 59 -1.70 2.82 2.23
C LEU A 59 -2.32 3.85 1.29
N CYS A 60 -3.29 4.62 1.78
CA CYS A 60 -3.91 5.64 0.96
C CYS A 60 -2.90 6.72 0.55
N CYS A 61 -2.06 7.15 1.49
CA CYS A 61 -1.03 8.13 1.18
C CYS A 61 -0.05 7.60 0.15
N PHE A 62 0.32 6.33 0.26
CA PHE A 62 1.23 5.72 -0.69
C PHE A 62 0.63 5.71 -2.09
N VAL A 63 -0.63 5.29 -2.22
CA VAL A 63 -1.28 5.24 -3.53
C VAL A 63 -1.29 6.63 -4.17
N ILE A 64 -1.64 7.66 -3.39
CA ILE A 64 -1.69 9.02 -3.91
C ILE A 64 -0.32 9.50 -4.35
N ARG A 65 0.73 9.10 -3.65
CA ARG A 65 2.09 9.57 -3.91
C ARG A 65 2.88 8.67 -4.85
N TYR A 66 2.33 7.53 -5.22
CA TYR A 66 3.10 6.54 -5.98
C TYR A 66 3.47 7.05 -7.37
N VAL A 67 2.51 7.59 -8.09
CA VAL A 67 2.75 8.07 -9.45
C VAL A 67 2.56 9.57 -9.54
N ASP A 68 3.42 10.20 -10.31
CA ASP A 68 3.26 11.62 -10.62
C ASP A 68 2.36 11.74 -11.88
N PRO A 69 2.07 12.97 -12.32
CA PRO A 69 1.22 13.17 -13.50
C PRO A 69 1.76 12.52 -14.77
N ASN A 70 3.05 12.22 -14.83
CA ASN A 70 3.67 11.57 -15.99
C ASN A 70 3.76 10.06 -15.84
N GLY A 71 3.25 9.49 -14.75
CA GLY A 71 3.26 8.08 -14.52
C GLY A 71 4.56 7.54 -13.94
N ASN A 72 5.46 8.39 -13.49
CA ASN A 72 6.73 7.97 -12.93
C ASN A 72 6.61 7.74 -11.43
N LEU A 73 7.41 6.80 -10.92
CA LEU A 73 7.46 6.52 -9.51
C LEU A 73 8.11 7.70 -8.77
N ARG A 74 7.39 8.25 -7.80
CA ARG A 74 7.90 9.36 -7.00
C ARG A 74 8.95 8.87 -6.02
N ASP A 75 9.80 9.79 -5.54
CA ASP A 75 10.88 9.45 -4.61
C ASP A 75 10.36 8.72 -3.38
N TYR A 76 9.21 9.12 -2.87
CA TYR A 76 8.61 8.45 -1.72
C TYR A 76 8.38 6.98 -1.99
N GLY A 77 7.79 6.66 -3.15
CA GLY A 77 7.54 5.28 -3.52
C GLY A 77 8.83 4.50 -3.71
N LYS A 78 9.81 5.12 -4.35
CA LYS A 78 11.11 4.46 -4.54
C LYS A 78 11.74 4.10 -3.20
N ARG A 79 11.68 5.00 -2.23
CA ARG A 79 12.27 4.76 -0.92
C ARG A 79 11.55 3.62 -0.19
N VAL A 80 10.24 3.60 -0.25
CA VAL A 80 9.47 2.55 0.42
C VAL A 80 9.75 1.20 -0.21
N LEU A 81 9.80 1.13 -1.55
CA LEU A 81 9.90 -0.14 -2.25
C LEU A 81 11.32 -0.68 -2.31
N SER A 82 12.32 0.17 -2.20
CA SER A 82 13.71 -0.30 -2.29
C SER A 82 14.35 -0.57 -0.94
N ALA A 83 13.69 -0.27 0.14
CA ALA A 83 14.25 -0.48 1.48
C ALA A 83 14.27 -1.94 1.90
#